data_5bddf9de6204cf9a43f6c046409395a7
#
_entry.id   5bddf9de6204cf9a43f6c046409395a7
#
_cell.length_a   1.000
_cell.length_b   1.000
_cell.length_c   1.000
_cell.angle_alpha   90.00
_cell.angle_beta   90.00
_cell.angle_gamma   90.00
#
_symmetry.space_group_name_H-M   'P 1'
#
loop_
_entity.id
_entity.type
_entity.pdbx_description
1 polymer ?
#
loop_
_entity_poly.entity_id
_entity_poly.type
_entity_poly.pdbx_seq_one_letter_code
_entity_poly.pdbx_strand_id
1 'polypeptide(L)'
;DSIDNEYMFNEILGFIERQYDDILSEESRIRRNPRFRDNRVHALVYFIAPTGHSLREMDIEFMRRLSPRVNVIPVIGKSDTMTPSELFDFRKRVMEDIEYYGIPIYNFPYDVEEDHPDTIAENSELRSLLPFAVVCSEENVSTPDGHLTLGRAYPWGAVEVYNPEHCDFLRLRNALFGTHLNDLKEITHDFLY
;
A
#
# COMPACT_ATOMS: atom_id res chain seq x y z
N ASP A 1 -19.74 -2.05 -4.61
CA ASP A 1 -20.61 -2.87 -3.73
C ASP A 1 -21.76 -3.45 -4.55
N SER A 2 -21.47 -4.45 -5.36
CA SER A 2 -22.43 -5.26 -6.12
C SER A 2 -22.51 -6.65 -5.49
N ILE A 3 -23.60 -7.37 -5.76
CA ILE A 3 -23.77 -8.78 -5.37
C ILE A 3 -22.80 -9.67 -6.18
N ASP A 4 -22.53 -9.26 -7.42
CA ASP A 4 -21.52 -9.88 -8.28
C ASP A 4 -20.40 -8.86 -8.56
N ASN A 5 -19.20 -9.14 -8.02
CA ASN A 5 -18.02 -8.29 -8.17
C ASN A 5 -17.02 -8.84 -9.21
N GLU A 6 -17.31 -9.97 -9.87
CA GLU A 6 -16.38 -10.60 -10.82
C GLU A 6 -16.07 -9.69 -12.01
N TYR A 7 -17.04 -8.97 -12.50
CA TYR A 7 -16.85 -7.98 -13.55
C TYR A 7 -15.85 -6.88 -13.17
N MET A 8 -15.92 -6.39 -11.91
CA MET A 8 -15.03 -5.33 -11.43
C MET A 8 -13.56 -5.80 -11.32
N PHE A 9 -13.34 -7.06 -10.93
CA PHE A 9 -11.99 -7.63 -10.90
C PHE A 9 -11.38 -7.67 -12.30
N ASN A 10 -12.16 -8.10 -13.29
CA ASN A 10 -11.73 -8.19 -14.68
C ASN A 10 -11.44 -6.80 -15.29
N GLU A 11 -12.20 -5.78 -14.94
CA GLU A 11 -11.92 -4.41 -15.40
C GLU A 11 -10.60 -3.86 -14.87
N ILE A 12 -10.34 -4.05 -13.57
CA ILE A 12 -9.09 -3.57 -12.94
C ILE A 12 -7.89 -4.32 -13.50
N LEU A 13 -7.98 -5.66 -13.61
CA LEU A 13 -6.94 -6.47 -14.23
C LEU A 13 -6.70 -6.03 -15.67
N GLY A 14 -7.75 -5.90 -16.46
CA GLY A 14 -7.65 -5.46 -17.85
C GLY A 14 -7.11 -4.03 -18.00
N PHE A 15 -7.31 -3.16 -17.01
CA PHE A 15 -6.64 -1.85 -17.00
C PHE A 15 -5.13 -1.99 -16.83
N ILE A 16 -4.68 -2.78 -15.85
CA ILE A 16 -3.25 -3.01 -15.58
C ILE A 16 -2.58 -3.66 -16.78
N GLU A 17 -3.19 -4.69 -17.35
CA GLU A 17 -2.66 -5.41 -18.52
C GLU A 17 -2.55 -4.52 -19.76
N ARG A 18 -3.53 -3.66 -20.01
CA ARG A 18 -3.42 -2.67 -21.12
C ARG A 18 -2.24 -1.73 -20.99
N GLN A 19 -1.86 -1.33 -19.77
CA GLN A 19 -0.66 -0.51 -19.57
C GLN A 19 0.61 -1.27 -19.93
N TYR A 20 0.66 -2.58 -19.68
CA TYR A 20 1.75 -3.44 -20.10
C TYR A 20 1.79 -3.59 -21.62
N ASP A 21 0.65 -3.83 -22.27
CA ASP A 21 0.54 -3.94 -23.72
C ASP A 21 1.00 -2.65 -24.44
N ASP A 22 0.68 -1.49 -23.87
CA ASP A 22 1.12 -0.18 -24.42
C ASP A 22 2.65 -0.05 -24.39
N ILE A 23 3.31 -0.47 -23.30
CA ILE A 23 4.77 -0.49 -23.20
C ILE A 23 5.36 -1.47 -24.20
N LEU A 24 4.86 -2.70 -24.25
CA LEU A 24 5.34 -3.74 -25.18
C LEU A 24 5.21 -3.30 -26.64
N SER A 25 4.08 -2.65 -26.96
CA SER A 25 3.86 -2.06 -28.29
C SER A 25 4.89 -0.97 -28.63
N GLU A 26 5.25 -0.12 -27.67
CA GLU A 26 6.26 0.93 -27.88
C GLU A 26 7.67 0.37 -27.95
N GLU A 27 8.00 -0.62 -27.13
CA GLU A 27 9.31 -1.29 -27.15
C GLU A 27 9.56 -2.03 -28.46
N SER A 28 8.54 -2.58 -29.07
CA SER A 28 8.62 -3.29 -30.36
C SER A 28 8.75 -2.36 -31.58
N ARG A 29 8.58 -1.06 -31.41
CA ARG A 29 8.72 -0.08 -32.51
C ARG A 29 10.17 0.13 -32.93
N ILE A 30 10.43 0.20 -34.23
CA ILE A 30 11.75 0.54 -34.81
C ILE A 30 12.18 1.96 -34.42
N ARG A 31 11.22 2.89 -34.32
CA ARG A 31 11.45 4.26 -33.85
C ARG A 31 10.64 4.49 -32.59
N ARG A 32 11.29 4.38 -31.45
CA ARG A 32 10.69 4.64 -30.14
C ARG A 32 10.39 6.13 -29.95
N ASN A 33 9.26 6.42 -29.32
CA ASN A 33 8.90 7.79 -28.97
C ASN A 33 9.67 8.21 -27.70
N PRO A 34 10.63 9.16 -27.76
CA PRO A 34 11.41 9.58 -26.59
C PRO A 34 10.57 10.29 -25.51
N ARG A 35 9.32 10.64 -25.84
CA ARG A 35 8.37 11.26 -24.92
C ARG A 35 7.29 10.29 -24.45
N PHE A 36 7.42 9.01 -24.73
CA PHE A 36 6.50 8.00 -24.24
C PHE A 36 6.57 7.96 -22.71
N ARG A 37 5.41 8.00 -22.07
CA ARG A 37 5.32 7.97 -20.61
C ARG A 37 5.04 6.54 -20.17
N ASP A 38 5.79 6.09 -19.18
CA ASP A 38 5.49 4.86 -18.46
C ASP A 38 4.25 5.09 -17.58
N ASN A 39 3.15 4.46 -17.96
CA ASN A 39 1.88 4.53 -17.25
C ASN A 39 1.56 3.22 -16.51
N ARG A 40 2.53 2.31 -16.39
CA ARG A 40 2.35 1.06 -15.64
C ARG A 40 2.01 1.35 -14.18
N VAL A 41 1.20 0.49 -13.60
CA VAL A 41 0.89 0.55 -12.17
C VAL A 41 1.99 -0.20 -11.41
N HIS A 42 2.82 0.53 -10.67
CA HIS A 42 3.96 -0.02 -9.95
C HIS A 42 3.60 -0.48 -8.53
N ALA A 43 2.61 0.12 -7.92
CA ALA A 43 2.12 -0.24 -6.60
C ALA A 43 0.61 -0.10 -6.50
N LEU A 44 -0.02 -1.03 -5.83
CA LEU A 44 -1.43 -1.00 -5.45
C LEU A 44 -1.53 -0.86 -3.94
N VAL A 45 -1.95 0.30 -3.47
CA VAL A 45 -2.28 0.52 -2.07
C VAL A 45 -3.70 0.01 -1.82
N TYR A 46 -3.79 -1.17 -1.20
CA TYR A 46 -5.08 -1.81 -0.96
C TYR A 46 -5.61 -1.49 0.43
N PHE A 47 -6.75 -0.79 0.48
CA PHE A 47 -7.38 -0.37 1.73
C PHE A 47 -8.28 -1.45 2.32
N ILE A 48 -7.93 -1.90 3.52
CA ILE A 48 -8.68 -2.85 4.32
C ILE A 48 -9.53 -2.07 5.32
N ALA A 49 -10.82 -2.45 5.42
CA ALA A 49 -11.72 -1.84 6.39
C ALA A 49 -11.35 -2.27 7.82
N PRO A 50 -11.38 -1.35 8.81
CA PRO A 50 -10.99 -1.64 10.20
C PRO A 50 -12.13 -2.37 10.95
N THR A 51 -12.36 -3.62 10.59
CA THR A 51 -13.45 -4.44 11.17
C THR A 51 -13.08 -5.09 12.50
N GLY A 52 -11.79 -5.23 12.78
CA GLY A 52 -11.28 -5.95 13.95
C GLY A 52 -11.35 -7.48 13.83
N HIS A 53 -11.84 -7.98 12.70
CA HIS A 53 -11.95 -9.40 12.40
C HIS A 53 -10.91 -9.83 11.36
N SER A 54 -11.05 -11.02 10.80
CA SER A 54 -10.22 -11.48 9.66
C SER A 54 -10.54 -10.71 8.38
N LEU A 55 -9.69 -10.91 7.35
CA LEU A 55 -9.93 -10.38 6.02
C LEU A 55 -11.27 -10.90 5.46
N ARG A 56 -11.96 -10.05 4.73
CA ARG A 56 -13.17 -10.47 4.00
C ARG A 56 -12.76 -11.33 2.81
N GLU A 57 -13.58 -12.28 2.46
CA GLU A 57 -13.36 -13.17 1.29
C GLU A 57 -13.12 -12.36 0.00
N MET A 58 -13.82 -11.26 -0.18
CA MET A 58 -13.62 -10.34 -1.29
C MET A 58 -12.22 -9.70 -1.28
N ASP A 59 -11.70 -9.30 -0.12
CA ASP A 59 -10.37 -8.68 0.01
C ASP A 59 -9.27 -9.71 -0.34
N ILE A 60 -9.44 -10.95 0.12
CA ILE A 60 -8.52 -12.06 -0.17
C ILE A 60 -8.47 -12.33 -1.67
N GLU A 61 -9.64 -12.51 -2.29
CA GLU A 61 -9.73 -12.82 -3.72
C GLU A 61 -9.20 -11.68 -4.59
N PHE A 62 -9.48 -10.43 -4.21
CA PHE A 62 -9.00 -9.26 -4.93
C PHE A 62 -7.46 -9.15 -4.89
N MET A 63 -6.88 -9.22 -3.70
CA MET A 63 -5.42 -9.16 -3.55
C MET A 63 -4.75 -10.34 -4.27
N ARG A 64 -5.30 -11.56 -4.17
CA ARG A 64 -4.76 -12.75 -4.83
C ARG A 64 -4.75 -12.64 -6.36
N ARG A 65 -5.79 -12.05 -6.96
CA ARG A 65 -5.86 -11.85 -8.42
C ARG A 65 -4.92 -10.76 -8.92
N LEU A 66 -4.70 -9.72 -8.12
CA LEU A 66 -3.89 -8.56 -8.53
C LEU A 66 -2.41 -8.74 -8.23
N SER A 67 -2.05 -9.47 -7.18
CA SER A 67 -0.65 -9.61 -6.75
C SER A 67 0.30 -10.20 -7.82
N PRO A 68 -0.12 -11.04 -8.79
CA PRO A 68 0.75 -11.45 -9.89
C PRO A 68 1.03 -10.36 -10.94
N ARG A 69 0.33 -9.21 -10.87
CA ARG A 69 0.41 -8.13 -11.87
C ARG A 69 0.87 -6.80 -11.29
N VAL A 70 0.82 -6.63 -9.98
CA VAL A 70 1.16 -5.38 -9.33
C VAL A 70 1.66 -5.62 -7.90
N ASN A 71 2.59 -4.79 -7.43
CA ASN A 71 3.04 -4.82 -6.04
C ASN A 71 1.91 -4.38 -5.11
N VAL A 72 1.35 -5.31 -4.36
CA VAL A 72 0.24 -5.05 -3.43
C VAL A 72 0.79 -4.64 -2.07
N ILE A 73 0.35 -3.49 -1.58
CA ILE A 73 0.69 -2.97 -0.25
C ILE A 73 -0.60 -2.86 0.56
N PRO A 74 -0.83 -3.72 1.56
CA PRO A 74 -2.03 -3.68 2.37
C PRO A 74 -1.99 -2.51 3.37
N VAL A 75 -3.11 -1.80 3.49
CA VAL A 75 -3.26 -0.62 4.34
C VAL A 75 -4.59 -0.69 5.09
N ILE A 76 -4.58 -0.50 6.40
CA ILE A 76 -5.78 -0.36 7.21
C ILE A 76 -6.20 1.11 7.18
N GLY A 77 -7.36 1.38 6.57
CA GLY A 77 -7.94 2.72 6.55
C GLY A 77 -8.68 3.05 7.85
N LYS A 78 -8.83 4.34 8.15
CA LYS A 78 -9.57 4.82 9.34
C LYS A 78 -9.08 4.17 10.64
N SER A 79 -7.77 4.08 10.82
CA SER A 79 -7.15 3.41 11.97
C SER A 79 -7.48 4.08 13.31
N ASP A 80 -7.93 5.31 13.28
CA ASP A 80 -8.44 6.09 14.40
C ASP A 80 -9.72 5.55 15.04
N THR A 81 -10.39 4.59 14.38
CA THR A 81 -11.58 3.92 14.93
C THR A 81 -11.24 2.75 15.85
N MET A 82 -9.96 2.38 15.95
CA MET A 82 -9.47 1.26 16.75
C MET A 82 -8.56 1.76 17.87
N THR A 83 -8.62 1.09 19.02
CA THR A 83 -7.63 1.28 20.08
C THR A 83 -6.28 0.68 19.66
N PRO A 84 -5.15 1.08 20.27
CA PRO A 84 -3.84 0.51 19.96
C PRO A 84 -3.77 -1.01 20.11
N SER A 85 -4.43 -1.58 21.10
CA SER A 85 -4.49 -3.05 21.30
C SER A 85 -5.31 -3.74 20.21
N GLU A 86 -6.48 -3.20 19.87
CA GLU A 86 -7.32 -3.73 18.78
C GLU A 86 -6.61 -3.66 17.44
N LEU A 87 -5.90 -2.56 17.18
CA LEU A 87 -5.13 -2.40 15.95
C LEU A 87 -3.98 -3.41 15.87
N PHE A 88 -3.27 -3.64 16.97
CA PHE A 88 -2.20 -4.64 17.04
C PHE A 88 -2.74 -6.05 16.73
N ASP A 89 -3.83 -6.45 17.38
CA ASP A 89 -4.45 -7.75 17.17
C ASP A 89 -5.02 -7.89 15.75
N PHE A 90 -5.56 -6.81 15.20
CA PHE A 90 -6.09 -6.80 13.83
C PHE A 90 -4.98 -6.91 12.79
N ARG A 91 -3.88 -6.18 12.93
CA ARG A 91 -2.69 -6.32 12.07
C ARG A 91 -2.19 -7.76 12.02
N LYS A 92 -2.06 -8.36 13.20
CA LYS A 92 -1.60 -9.74 13.32
C LYS A 92 -2.51 -10.70 12.57
N ARG A 93 -3.84 -10.61 12.75
CA ARG A 93 -4.82 -11.47 12.04
C ARG A 93 -4.77 -11.26 10.54
N VAL A 94 -4.69 -10.01 10.06
CA VAL A 94 -4.58 -9.72 8.64
C VAL A 94 -3.32 -10.34 8.02
N MET A 95 -2.18 -10.27 8.71
CA MET A 95 -0.94 -10.89 8.23
C MET A 95 -0.99 -12.41 8.27
N GLU A 96 -1.61 -13.01 9.30
CA GLU A 96 -1.87 -14.45 9.37
C GLU A 96 -2.76 -14.92 8.21
N ASP A 97 -3.80 -14.17 7.86
CA ASP A 97 -4.65 -14.46 6.70
C ASP A 97 -3.87 -14.35 5.37
N ILE A 98 -3.09 -13.29 5.18
CA ILE A 98 -2.26 -13.10 3.99
C ILE A 98 -1.28 -14.28 3.80
N GLU A 99 -0.65 -14.72 4.88
CA GLU A 99 0.25 -15.88 4.88
C GLU A 99 -0.50 -17.18 4.60
N TYR A 100 -1.63 -17.40 5.28
CA TYR A 100 -2.45 -18.60 5.12
C TYR A 100 -2.95 -18.80 3.68
N TYR A 101 -3.41 -17.73 3.04
CA TYR A 101 -3.87 -17.76 1.66
C TYR A 101 -2.76 -17.62 0.62
N GLY A 102 -1.51 -17.46 1.06
CA GLY A 102 -0.35 -17.34 0.19
C GLY A 102 -0.41 -16.13 -0.76
N ILE A 103 -0.89 -14.99 -0.28
CA ILE A 103 -1.01 -13.77 -1.08
C ILE A 103 0.35 -13.07 -1.10
N PRO A 104 1.02 -12.96 -2.26
CA PRO A 104 2.27 -12.23 -2.36
C PRO A 104 1.99 -10.72 -2.25
N ILE A 105 2.49 -10.12 -1.16
CA ILE A 105 2.47 -8.68 -0.94
C ILE A 105 3.87 -8.10 -1.09
N TYR A 106 3.98 -6.80 -1.35
CA TYR A 106 5.27 -6.12 -1.32
C TYR A 106 5.77 -6.02 0.12
N ASN A 107 6.83 -6.73 0.43
CA ASN A 107 7.32 -6.93 1.79
C ASN A 107 8.63 -6.19 2.08
N PHE A 108 8.86 -5.04 1.44
CA PHE A 108 10.03 -4.19 1.68
C PHE A 108 11.32 -5.02 1.79
N PRO A 109 11.79 -5.61 0.67
CA PRO A 109 12.91 -6.54 0.68
C PRO A 109 14.20 -5.84 1.10
N TYR A 110 15.07 -6.57 1.77
CA TYR A 110 16.45 -6.16 2.08
C TYR A 110 17.33 -7.39 2.17
N ASP A 111 18.63 -7.21 1.84
CA ASP A 111 19.64 -8.21 1.98
C ASP A 111 20.56 -7.86 3.15
N VAL A 112 20.69 -8.79 4.11
CA VAL A 112 21.51 -8.60 5.33
C VAL A 112 23.01 -8.55 5.01
N GLU A 113 23.42 -9.17 3.89
CA GLU A 113 24.83 -9.27 3.49
C GLU A 113 25.27 -8.10 2.59
N GLU A 114 24.36 -7.58 1.74
CA GLU A 114 24.70 -6.59 0.71
C GLU A 114 24.25 -5.17 1.09
N ASP A 115 23.15 -5.02 1.84
CA ASP A 115 22.58 -3.72 2.14
C ASP A 115 23.26 -3.00 3.31
N HIS A 116 23.21 -1.66 3.26
CA HIS A 116 23.71 -0.84 4.36
C HIS A 116 22.88 -1.05 5.63
N PRO A 117 23.49 -1.06 6.84
CA PRO A 117 22.77 -1.27 8.09
C PRO A 117 21.56 -0.35 8.32
N ASP A 118 21.64 0.91 7.86
CA ASP A 118 20.53 1.87 7.97
C ASP A 118 19.36 1.46 7.08
N THR A 119 19.63 0.98 5.86
CA THR A 119 18.60 0.46 4.93
C THR A 119 17.92 -0.78 5.51
N ILE A 120 18.70 -1.69 6.09
CA ILE A 120 18.18 -2.89 6.74
C ILE A 120 17.26 -2.51 7.90
N ALA A 121 17.67 -1.54 8.72
CA ALA A 121 16.88 -1.08 9.87
C ALA A 121 15.58 -0.44 9.40
N GLU A 122 15.61 0.45 8.38
CA GLU A 122 14.43 1.10 7.81
C GLU A 122 13.46 0.08 7.21
N ASN A 123 13.94 -0.84 6.39
CA ASN A 123 13.10 -1.84 5.74
C ASN A 123 12.52 -2.85 6.74
N SER A 124 13.28 -3.20 7.78
CA SER A 124 12.79 -4.02 8.89
C SER A 124 11.68 -3.32 9.67
N GLU A 125 11.81 -2.01 9.91
CA GLU A 125 10.75 -1.20 10.54
C GLU A 125 9.51 -1.18 9.65
N LEU A 126 9.64 -0.85 8.34
CA LEU A 126 8.52 -0.82 7.39
C LEU A 126 7.79 -2.17 7.32
N ARG A 127 8.53 -3.27 7.29
CA ARG A 127 7.98 -4.63 7.30
C ARG A 127 7.19 -4.91 8.58
N SER A 128 7.65 -4.45 9.73
CA SER A 128 6.96 -4.63 11.01
C SER A 128 5.66 -3.84 11.12
N LEU A 129 5.49 -2.78 10.32
CA LEU A 129 4.29 -1.94 10.27
C LEU A 129 3.20 -2.47 9.34
N LEU A 130 3.48 -3.51 8.55
CA LEU A 130 2.48 -4.11 7.66
C LEU A 130 1.35 -4.81 8.44
N PRO A 131 0.09 -4.65 8.01
CA PRO A 131 -0.42 -3.62 7.11
C PRO A 131 -0.37 -2.23 7.74
N PHE A 132 0.01 -1.21 6.97
CA PHE A 132 0.10 0.16 7.47
C PHE A 132 -1.27 0.65 7.96
N ALA A 133 -1.29 1.29 9.12
CA ALA A 133 -2.50 1.88 9.67
C ALA A 133 -2.52 3.39 9.38
N VAL A 134 -3.48 3.84 8.59
CA VAL A 134 -3.53 5.22 8.14
C VAL A 134 -4.83 5.92 8.49
N VAL A 135 -4.71 7.23 8.70
CA VAL A 135 -5.82 8.16 8.82
C VAL A 135 -5.71 9.17 7.70
N CYS A 136 -6.82 9.43 7.02
CA CYS A 136 -6.91 10.46 5.99
C CYS A 136 -7.96 11.48 6.38
N SER A 137 -7.65 12.76 6.20
CA SER A 137 -8.58 13.86 6.42
C SER A 137 -8.27 15.02 5.48
N GLU A 138 -9.29 15.79 5.13
CA GLU A 138 -9.18 17.06 4.43
C GLU A 138 -9.35 18.25 5.39
N GLU A 139 -9.68 17.98 6.65
CA GLU A 139 -9.88 18.99 7.67
C GLU A 139 -8.57 19.37 8.36
N ASN A 140 -8.48 20.63 8.75
CA ASN A 140 -7.36 21.12 9.55
C ASN A 140 -7.73 21.07 11.03
N VAL A 141 -6.83 20.53 11.84
CA VAL A 141 -6.91 20.52 13.30
C VAL A 141 -5.77 21.37 13.87
N SER A 142 -6.03 22.01 15.00
CA SER A 142 -5.00 22.75 15.73
C SER A 142 -4.23 21.80 16.63
N THR A 143 -2.91 21.74 16.44
CA THR A 143 -2.01 21.02 17.34
C THR A 143 -1.91 21.73 18.70
N PRO A 144 -1.45 21.05 19.76
CA PRO A 144 -1.18 21.69 21.05
C PRO A 144 -0.25 22.91 20.96
N ASP A 145 0.65 22.92 19.97
CA ASP A 145 1.61 24.01 19.72
C ASP A 145 1.00 25.19 18.92
N GLY A 146 -0.29 25.11 18.59
CA GLY A 146 -1.02 26.15 17.85
C GLY A 146 -0.83 26.13 16.34
N HIS A 147 -0.17 25.12 15.77
CA HIS A 147 -0.05 24.94 14.33
C HIS A 147 -1.30 24.25 13.75
N LEU A 148 -1.61 24.55 12.50
CA LEU A 148 -2.67 23.86 11.77
C LEU A 148 -2.05 22.72 10.97
N THR A 149 -2.59 21.50 11.13
CA THR A 149 -2.22 20.32 10.38
C THR A 149 -3.45 19.56 9.94
N LEU A 150 -3.32 18.72 8.89
CA LEU A 150 -4.41 17.83 8.50
C LEU A 150 -4.68 16.79 9.58
N GLY A 151 -5.94 16.60 9.93
CA GLY A 151 -6.33 15.67 10.99
C GLY A 151 -7.82 15.57 11.19
N ARG A 152 -8.21 14.78 12.18
CA ARG A 152 -9.60 14.62 12.62
C ARG A 152 -9.73 15.07 14.06
N ALA A 153 -10.70 15.93 14.31
CA ALA A 153 -11.03 16.38 15.65
C ALA A 153 -12.15 15.52 16.25
N TYR A 154 -11.95 15.08 17.48
CA TYR A 154 -12.91 14.36 18.28
C TYR A 154 -13.14 15.09 19.61
N PRO A 155 -14.26 14.84 20.33
CA PRO A 155 -14.50 15.46 21.64
C PRO A 155 -13.40 15.16 22.67
N TRP A 156 -12.66 14.07 22.49
CA TRP A 156 -11.59 13.61 23.40
C TRP A 156 -10.18 13.92 22.92
N GLY A 157 -10.00 14.48 21.73
CA GLY A 157 -8.68 14.82 21.17
C GLY A 157 -8.67 14.96 19.67
N ALA A 158 -7.49 15.12 19.10
CA ALA A 158 -7.28 15.22 17.67
C ALA A 158 -6.30 14.15 17.18
N VAL A 159 -6.55 13.61 15.99
CA VAL A 159 -5.65 12.69 15.29
C VAL A 159 -5.03 13.41 14.11
N GLU A 160 -3.72 13.51 14.09
CA GLU A 160 -2.95 14.22 13.08
C GLU A 160 -2.46 13.22 12.01
N VAL A 161 -2.70 13.54 10.72
CA VAL A 161 -2.32 12.66 9.60
C VAL A 161 -0.80 12.50 9.46
N TYR A 162 -0.05 13.57 9.73
CA TYR A 162 1.41 13.55 9.56
C TYR A 162 2.18 13.23 10.84
N ASN A 163 1.49 12.93 11.94
CA ASN A 163 2.14 12.53 13.18
C ASN A 163 2.40 11.02 13.17
N PRO A 164 3.68 10.58 13.22
CA PRO A 164 4.02 9.15 13.17
C PRO A 164 3.59 8.37 14.43
N GLU A 165 3.21 9.07 15.51
CA GLU A 165 2.64 8.44 16.70
C GLU A 165 1.13 8.17 16.56
N HIS A 166 0.46 8.89 15.66
CA HIS A 166 -0.97 8.76 15.43
C HIS A 166 -1.31 7.79 14.31
N CYS A 167 -0.49 7.71 13.26
CA CYS A 167 -0.69 6.78 12.14
C CYS A 167 0.59 6.61 11.29
N ASP A 168 0.59 5.63 10.40
CA ASP A 168 1.75 5.30 9.56
C ASP A 168 1.79 6.04 8.21
N PHE A 169 0.90 7.00 7.99
CA PHE A 169 0.77 7.67 6.68
C PHE A 169 2.09 8.27 6.19
N LEU A 170 2.83 8.95 7.07
CA LEU A 170 4.09 9.58 6.69
C LEU A 170 5.15 8.55 6.28
N ARG A 171 5.24 7.42 7.01
CA ARG A 171 6.16 6.32 6.69
C ARG A 171 5.81 5.67 5.36
N LEU A 172 4.53 5.37 5.14
CA LEU A 172 4.05 4.82 3.87
C LEU A 172 4.34 5.77 2.70
N ARG A 173 4.05 7.07 2.85
CA ARG A 173 4.32 8.07 1.82
C ARG A 173 5.82 8.16 1.47
N ASN A 174 6.68 8.19 2.49
CA ASN A 174 8.13 8.26 2.28
C ASN A 174 8.67 6.99 1.62
N ALA A 175 8.18 5.82 2.00
CA ALA A 175 8.52 4.57 1.35
C ALA A 175 8.12 4.57 -0.14
N LEU A 176 6.88 4.94 -0.47
CA LEU A 176 6.37 4.92 -1.84
C LEU A 176 7.06 5.92 -2.79
N PHE A 177 7.31 7.14 -2.31
CA PHE A 177 7.81 8.22 -3.17
C PHE A 177 9.28 8.57 -2.95
N GLY A 178 9.90 7.99 -1.94
CA GLY A 178 11.30 8.19 -1.59
C GLY A 178 12.12 6.92 -1.77
N THR A 179 12.18 6.11 -0.74
CA THR A 179 13.16 5.01 -0.63
C THR A 179 12.88 3.85 -1.57
N HIS A 180 11.61 3.47 -1.79
CA HIS A 180 11.24 2.28 -2.57
C HIS A 180 10.68 2.56 -3.98
N LEU A 181 10.68 3.80 -4.43
CA LEU A 181 10.12 4.14 -5.75
C LEU A 181 10.80 3.40 -6.90
N ASN A 182 12.13 3.33 -6.87
CA ASN A 182 12.90 2.66 -7.92
C ASN A 182 12.74 1.14 -7.83
N ASP A 183 12.80 0.58 -6.64
CA ASP A 183 12.61 -0.85 -6.39
C ASP A 183 11.25 -1.33 -6.89
N LEU A 184 10.17 -0.60 -6.59
CA LEU A 184 8.83 -0.91 -7.10
C LEU A 184 8.74 -0.89 -8.63
N LYS A 185 9.47 0.00 -9.30
CA LYS A 185 9.55 0.06 -10.76
C LYS A 185 10.36 -1.10 -11.34
N GLU A 186 11.49 -1.44 -10.72
CA GLU A 186 12.35 -2.54 -11.12
C GLU A 186 11.62 -3.88 -10.97
N ILE A 187 10.99 -4.13 -9.83
CA ILE A 187 10.17 -5.33 -9.64
C ILE A 187 9.04 -5.41 -10.66
N THR A 188 8.36 -4.30 -10.95
CA THR A 188 7.33 -4.28 -11.98
C THR A 188 7.91 -4.64 -13.35
N HIS A 189 9.09 -4.14 -13.69
CA HIS A 189 9.71 -4.39 -14.99
C HIS A 189 10.24 -5.83 -15.11
N ASP A 190 10.89 -6.33 -14.07
CA ASP A 190 11.66 -7.58 -14.15
C ASP A 190 10.83 -8.84 -13.85
N PHE A 191 9.77 -8.69 -13.05
CA PHE A 191 9.03 -9.84 -12.54
C PHE A 191 7.52 -9.82 -12.85
N LEU A 192 6.90 -8.65 -12.97
CA LEU A 192 5.45 -8.54 -13.12
C LEU A 192 5.01 -8.22 -14.56
N TYR A 193 5.93 -7.71 -15.38
CA TYR A 193 5.71 -7.34 -16.78
C TYR A 193 5.91 -8.49 -17.77
#